data_d37b2ee3831549e81ffc20f2d0505a90
#
_entry.id   d37b2ee3831549e81ffc20f2d0505a90
#
_cell.length_a   1.000
_cell.length_b   1.000
_cell.length_c   1.000
_cell.angle_alpha   90.00
_cell.angle_beta   90.00
_cell.angle_gamma   90.00
#
_symmetry.space_group_name_H-M   'P 1'
#
loop_
_entity.id
_entity.type
_entity.pdbx_description
1 polymer ?
#
loop_
_entity_poly.entity_id
_entity_poly.type
_entity_poly.pdbx_seq_one_letter_code
_entity_poly.pdbx_strand_id
1 'polypeptide(L)' 'MFSMKFELTEIQVQVAGDIAWVICTENITSRQDDQPVESRVLATNLYERIGDEWLMIHHHGSPVMG' A
#
# COMPACT_ATOMS: atom_id res chain seq x y z
N MET A 1 19.10 9.01 -13.72
CA MET A 1 18.89 8.66 -12.30
C MET A 1 17.43 8.45 -12.02
N PHE A 2 17.11 7.32 -11.42
CA PHE A 2 15.75 7.02 -11.00
C PHE A 2 15.50 7.56 -9.61
N SER A 3 14.43 8.30 -9.44
CA SER A 3 13.93 8.61 -8.11
C SER A 3 12.48 8.20 -8.01
N MET A 4 12.13 7.53 -6.93
CA MET A 4 10.76 7.12 -6.65
C MET A 4 10.36 7.64 -5.28
N LYS A 5 9.16 8.15 -5.21
CA LYS A 5 8.60 8.63 -3.96
C LYS A 5 7.25 7.95 -3.74
N PHE A 6 7.05 7.44 -2.53
CA PHE A 6 5.81 6.79 -2.14
C PHE A 6 5.13 7.59 -1.05
N GLU A 7 3.84 7.77 -1.18
CA GLU A 7 3.04 8.41 -0.15
C GLU A 7 1.76 7.60 0.04
N LEU A 8 1.46 7.24 1.27
CA LEU A 8 0.26 6.50 1.59
C LEU A 8 -0.83 7.46 2.05
N THR A 9 -2.01 7.32 1.45
CA THR A 9 -3.17 8.13 1.79
C THR A 9 -4.39 7.24 1.92
N GLU A 10 -5.47 7.78 2.48
CA GLU A 10 -6.75 7.07 2.62
C GLU A 10 -6.59 5.73 3.33
N ILE A 11 -5.84 5.74 4.42
CA ILE A 11 -5.53 4.52 5.17
C ILE A 11 -6.72 4.14 6.03
N GLN A 12 -7.21 2.91 5.86
CA GLN A 12 -8.27 2.32 6.67
C GLN A 12 -7.76 1.03 7.28
N VAL A 13 -7.96 0.88 8.58
CA VAL A 13 -7.53 -0.30 9.32
C VAL A 13 -8.73 -0.92 10.00
N GLN A 14 -8.91 -2.22 9.86
CA GLN A 14 -9.92 -2.98 10.59
C GLN A 14 -9.29 -4.21 11.21
N VAL A 15 -9.74 -4.56 12.41
CA VAL A 15 -9.23 -5.70 13.15
C VAL A 15 -10.40 -6.57 13.58
N ALA A 16 -10.29 -7.86 13.34
CA ALA A 16 -11.25 -8.85 13.80
C ALA A 16 -10.47 -10.02 14.38
N GLY A 17 -10.47 -10.14 15.74
CA GLY A 17 -9.69 -11.18 16.43
C GLY A 17 -8.21 -11.06 16.12
N ASP A 18 -7.64 -12.11 15.58
CA ASP A 18 -6.21 -12.16 15.24
C ASP A 18 -5.93 -11.82 13.78
N ILE A 19 -6.93 -11.27 13.07
CA ILE A 19 -6.77 -10.85 11.68
C ILE A 19 -6.99 -9.34 11.61
N ALA A 20 -6.11 -8.67 10.89
CA ALA A 20 -6.26 -7.26 10.58
C ALA A 20 -6.11 -7.05 9.08
N TRP A 21 -6.81 -6.08 8.54
CA TRP A 21 -6.57 -5.67 7.16
C TRP A 21 -6.45 -4.16 7.07
N VAL A 22 -5.52 -3.76 6.22
CA VAL A 22 -5.23 -2.36 5.96
C VAL A 22 -5.48 -2.09 4.48
N ILE A 23 -6.34 -1.13 4.21
CA ILE A 23 -6.60 -0.68 2.85
C ILE A 23 -6.05 0.73 2.74
N CYS A 24 -5.24 0.98 1.74
CA CYS A 24 -4.67 2.30 1.54
C CYS A 24 -4.43 2.57 0.06
N THR A 25 -4.26 3.83 -0.26
CA THR A 25 -3.85 4.26 -1.60
C THR A 25 -2.36 4.57 -1.55
N GLU A 26 -1.60 3.90 -2.40
CA GLU A 26 -0.18 4.19 -2.60
C GLU A 26 -0.06 5.17 -3.77
N ASN A 27 0.42 6.37 -3.46
CA ASN A 27 0.70 7.38 -4.49
C ASN A 27 2.17 7.28 -4.82
N ILE A 28 2.47 6.93 -6.05
CA ILE A 28 3.83 6.68 -6.50
C ILE A 28 4.21 7.77 -7.50
N THR A 29 5.27 8.47 -7.20
CA THR A 29 5.84 9.45 -8.12
C THR A 29 7.21 8.96 -8.52
N SER A 30 7.40 8.80 -9.82
CA SER A 30 8.70 8.42 -10.40
C SER A 30 9.11 9.46 -11.42
N ARG A 31 10.40 9.49 -11.72
CA ARG A 31 10.94 10.41 -12.70
C ARG A 31 11.61 9.61 -13.81
N GLN A 32 11.17 9.86 -15.02
CA GLN A 32 11.67 9.18 -16.20
C GLN A 32 11.96 10.23 -17.27
N ASP A 33 13.21 10.31 -17.71
CA ASP A 33 13.64 11.28 -18.73
C ASP A 33 13.23 12.72 -18.39
N ASP A 34 13.48 13.13 -17.13
CA ASP A 34 13.12 14.44 -16.58
C ASP A 34 11.63 14.75 -16.56
N GLN A 35 10.79 13.74 -16.80
CA GLN A 35 9.34 13.87 -16.73
C GLN A 35 8.81 13.17 -15.46
N PRO A 36 8.00 13.87 -14.66
CA PRO A 36 7.37 13.21 -13.54
C PRO A 36 6.26 12.28 -14.02
N VAL A 37 6.24 11.07 -13.47
CA VAL A 37 5.18 10.09 -13.75
C VAL A 37 4.51 9.76 -12.43
N GLU A 38 3.22 9.96 -12.34
CA GLU A 38 2.43 9.66 -11.16
C GLU A 38 1.53 8.47 -11.40
N SER A 39 1.46 7.60 -10.44
CA SER A 39 0.54 6.47 -10.47
C SER A 39 -0.06 6.24 -9.10
N ARG A 40 -1.24 5.65 -9.08
CA ARG A 40 -1.94 5.30 -7.85
C ARG A 40 -2.23 3.82 -7.84
N VAL A 41 -2.01 3.22 -6.69
CA VAL A 41 -2.28 1.81 -6.47
C VAL A 41 -3.15 1.69 -5.23
N LEU A 42 -4.28 1.00 -5.36
CA LEU A 42 -5.09 0.63 -4.22
C LEU A 42 -4.52 -0.66 -3.66
N ALA A 43 -4.05 -0.60 -2.42
CA ALA A 43 -3.40 -1.72 -1.77
C ALA A 43 -4.26 -2.26 -0.63
N THR A 44 -4.31 -3.58 -0.52
CA THR A 44 -4.95 -4.29 0.58
C THR A 44 -3.93 -5.23 1.19
N ASN A 45 -3.66 -5.08 2.47
CA ASN A 45 -2.72 -5.91 3.20
C ASN A 45 -3.45 -6.62 4.33
N LEU A 46 -3.22 -7.91 4.44
CA LEU A 46 -3.76 -8.73 5.51
C LEU A 46 -2.65 -9.11 6.47
N TYR A 47 -2.97 -9.05 7.76
CA TYR A 47 -2.04 -9.40 8.83
C TYR A 47 -2.69 -10.41 9.76
N GLU A 48 -1.89 -11.31 10.27
CA GLU A 48 -2.31 -12.26 11.30
C GLU A 48 -1.47 -12.04 12.55
N ARG A 49 -2.12 -12.03 13.70
CA ARG A 49 -1.41 -11.95 14.97
C ARG A 49 -1.07 -13.35 15.44
N ILE A 50 0.24 -13.57 15.66
CA ILE A 50 0.76 -14.80 16.23
C ILE A 50 1.55 -14.41 17.46
N GLY A 51 1.03 -14.78 18.65
CA GLY A 51 1.60 -14.32 19.91
C GLY A 51 1.47 -12.80 20.03
N ASP A 52 2.58 -12.11 20.18
CA ASP A 52 2.62 -10.65 20.32
C ASP A 52 3.00 -9.93 19.02
N GLU A 53 3.05 -10.65 17.90
CA GLU A 53 3.48 -10.08 16.63
C GLU A 53 2.40 -10.13 15.58
N TRP A 54 2.32 -9.06 14.80
CA TRP A 54 1.48 -9.01 13.60
C TRP A 54 2.35 -9.26 12.38
N LEU A 55 2.00 -10.28 11.62
CA LEU A 55 2.75 -10.67 10.42
C LEU A 55 1.88 -10.45 9.19
N MET A 56 2.45 -9.85 8.16
CA MET A 56 1.74 -9.69 6.89
C MET A 56 1.64 -11.06 6.21
N ILE A 57 0.41 -11.49 5.95
CA ILE A 57 0.15 -12.79 5.32
C ILE A 57 -0.31 -12.65 3.87
N HIS A 58 -0.71 -11.45 3.45
CA HIS A 58 -1.16 -11.22 2.09
C HIS A 58 -1.02 -9.75 1.75
N HIS A 59 -0.60 -9.50 0.51
CA HIS A 59 -0.54 -8.15 -0.05
C HIS A 59 -1.11 -8.19 -1.46
N HIS A 60 -2.00 -7.27 -1.76
CA HIS A 60 -2.57 -7.12 -3.09
C HIS A 60 -2.63 -5.64 -3.45
N GLY A 61 -2.13 -5.32 -4.62
CA GLY A 61 -2.23 -3.97 -5.16
C GLY A 61 -2.84 -3.98 -6.55
N SER A 62 -3.71 -3.02 -6.81
CA SER A 62 -4.28 -2.87 -8.15
C SER A 62 -4.20 -1.40 -8.57
N PRO A 63 -3.89 -1.13 -9.84
CA PRO A 63 -3.82 0.25 -10.31
C PRO A 63 -5.20 0.90 -10.28
N VAL A 64 -5.20 2.16 -9.89
CA VAL A 64 -6.41 2.98 -9.95
C VAL A 64 -6.39 3.71 -11.28
N MET A 65 -7.38 3.43 -12.10
CA MET A 65 -7.55 4.03 -13.42
C MET A 65 -8.47 5.22 -13.31
N GLY A 66 -7.96 6.37 -13.69
CA GLY A 66 -8.82 7.54 -13.67
C GLY A 66 -8.13 8.84 -13.53
#